data_bf77c55311fc1b58e945f1988f5108a9
#
_entry.id   bf77c55311fc1b58e945f1988f5108a9
#
_cell.length_a   1.000
_cell.length_b   1.000
_cell.length_c   1.000
_cell.angle_alpha   90.00
_cell.angle_beta   90.00
_cell.angle_gamma   90.00
#
_symmetry.space_group_name_H-M   'P 1'
#
loop_
_entity.id
_entity.type
_entity.pdbx_description
1 polymer ?
#
loop_
_entity_poly.entity_id
_entity_poly.type
_entity_poly.pdbx_seq_one_letter_code
_entity_poly.pdbx_strand_id
1 'polypeptide(L)'
;MDTTAGAPPPPAASRPRRLGPVLGCAAAAVLLAGCGAPASRQNAAREAGAAFERALAAGDHAAACALLAPVTRTRLEEQEERPCAAALGDQDLPRGGAVHGTEVYGRQALLRLTADTLFLSQFRGGWKVVAAGCEPRPDLPYRCTVEGA
;
A
#
# COMPACT_ATOMS: atom_id res chain seq x y z
N MET A 1 66.39 -2.70 69.63
CA MET A 1 65.96 -1.55 68.80
C MET A 1 65.90 -2.05 67.38
N ASP A 2 64.78 -2.66 67.01
CA ASP A 2 64.61 -3.26 65.72
C ASP A 2 63.56 -2.45 64.93
N THR A 3 64.01 -1.87 63.83
CA THR A 3 63.21 -1.07 62.94
C THR A 3 62.82 -1.95 61.77
N THR A 4 61.59 -2.50 61.80
CA THR A 4 61.06 -3.27 60.71
C THR A 4 60.42 -2.29 59.70
N ALA A 5 61.03 -2.18 58.50
CA ALA A 5 60.52 -1.42 57.38
C ALA A 5 59.40 -2.20 56.67
N GLY A 6 58.19 -1.65 56.64
CA GLY A 6 57.05 -2.21 55.94
C GLY A 6 57.13 -2.00 54.43
N ALA A 7 56.97 -3.08 53.68
CA ALA A 7 56.94 -3.06 52.25
C ALA A 7 55.67 -2.39 51.72
N PRO A 8 55.69 -1.67 50.54
CA PRO A 8 54.51 -1.05 49.94
C PRO A 8 53.59 -2.08 49.27
N PRO A 9 52.29 -1.81 49.26
CA PRO A 9 51.34 -2.71 48.64
C PRO A 9 51.46 -2.69 47.10
N PRO A 10 51.11 -3.80 46.42
CA PRO A 10 51.16 -3.90 44.95
C PRO A 10 50.08 -3.04 44.26
N PRO A 11 50.32 -2.57 43.02
CA PRO A 11 49.36 -1.75 42.29
C PRO A 11 48.13 -2.57 41.90
N ALA A 12 46.97 -1.93 42.08
CA ALA A 12 45.67 -2.51 41.72
C ALA A 12 45.56 -2.80 40.20
N ALA A 13 45.39 -4.06 39.87
CA ALA A 13 45.14 -4.49 38.49
C ALA A 13 43.81 -3.91 37.99
N SER A 14 43.88 -3.01 37.04
CA SER A 14 42.73 -2.51 36.29
C SER A 14 42.10 -3.61 35.47
N ARG A 15 40.92 -4.06 35.88
CA ARG A 15 40.12 -5.00 35.12
C ARG A 15 39.64 -4.34 33.81
N PRO A 16 39.84 -4.97 32.63
CA PRO A 16 39.27 -4.46 31.38
C PRO A 16 37.76 -4.51 31.47
N ARG A 17 37.12 -3.35 31.30
CA ARG A 17 35.65 -3.26 31.09
C ARG A 17 35.32 -4.02 29.82
N ARG A 18 34.65 -5.16 29.96
CA ARG A 18 34.09 -5.91 28.84
C ARG A 18 32.97 -5.04 28.21
N LEU A 19 33.33 -4.25 27.21
CA LEU A 19 32.40 -3.63 26.28
C LEU A 19 31.99 -4.70 25.22
N GLY A 20 30.91 -5.32 25.47
CA GLY A 20 30.22 -6.15 24.47
C GLY A 20 29.00 -6.77 25.11
N PRO A 21 27.86 -6.68 24.73
CA PRO A 21 27.17 -6.96 23.46
C PRO A 21 26.06 -5.95 23.08
N VAL A 22 26.26 -4.66 23.33
CA VAL A 22 25.20 -3.67 23.05
C VAL A 22 25.14 -3.31 21.55
N LEU A 23 26.18 -3.56 20.77
CA LEU A 23 26.20 -3.27 19.33
C LEU A 23 25.37 -4.25 18.47
N GLY A 24 25.08 -5.44 18.99
CA GLY A 24 24.35 -6.47 18.22
C GLY A 24 22.85 -6.23 18.07
N CYS A 25 22.19 -5.56 19.03
CA CYS A 25 20.75 -5.33 18.99
C CYS A 25 20.33 -4.17 18.10
N ALA A 26 21.20 -3.17 17.88
CA ALA A 26 20.87 -2.01 17.04
C ALA A 26 20.83 -2.35 15.54
N ALA A 27 21.65 -3.32 15.08
CA ALA A 27 21.68 -3.75 13.69
C ALA A 27 20.46 -4.63 13.30
N ALA A 28 19.89 -5.38 14.25
CA ALA A 28 18.72 -6.24 14.00
C ALA A 28 17.42 -5.43 13.89
N ALA A 29 17.30 -4.29 14.57
CA ALA A 29 16.11 -3.44 14.54
C ALA A 29 15.90 -2.74 13.18
N VAL A 30 16.95 -2.49 12.41
CA VAL A 30 16.88 -1.83 11.11
C VAL A 30 16.32 -2.75 10.01
N LEU A 31 16.45 -4.07 10.16
CA LEU A 31 16.00 -5.05 9.16
C LEU A 31 14.48 -5.34 9.21
N LEU A 32 13.79 -4.96 10.29
CA LEU A 32 12.35 -5.17 10.45
C LEU A 32 11.49 -3.99 9.95
N ALA A 33 12.08 -2.85 9.59
CA ALA A 33 11.36 -1.68 9.10
C ALA A 33 10.97 -1.75 7.60
N GLY A 34 11.28 -2.85 6.90
CA GLY A 34 11.17 -2.96 5.45
C GLY A 34 9.94 -3.65 4.87
N CYS A 35 8.94 -4.04 5.69
CA CYS A 35 7.80 -4.86 5.19
C CYS A 35 6.65 -4.09 4.57
N GLY A 36 6.70 -2.77 4.49
CA GLY A 36 5.69 -1.93 3.82
C GLY A 36 6.06 -1.62 2.37
N ALA A 37 5.07 -1.48 1.49
CA ALA A 37 5.33 -0.97 0.15
C ALA A 37 5.92 0.45 0.24
N PRO A 38 6.92 0.81 -0.61
CA PRO A 38 7.48 2.15 -0.63
C PRO A 38 6.40 3.22 -0.80
N ALA A 39 6.54 4.36 -0.12
CA ALA A 39 5.57 5.47 -0.18
C ALA A 39 5.29 5.93 -1.62
N SER A 40 6.30 5.88 -2.50
CA SER A 40 6.15 6.18 -3.93
C SER A 40 5.13 5.29 -4.63
N ARG A 41 5.09 4.00 -4.29
CA ARG A 41 4.10 3.06 -4.85
C ARG A 41 2.70 3.30 -4.31
N GLN A 42 2.58 3.59 -3.01
CA GLN A 42 1.30 3.95 -2.41
C GLN A 42 0.75 5.24 -3.03
N ASN A 43 1.59 6.26 -3.20
CA ASN A 43 1.20 7.51 -3.83
C ASN A 43 0.76 7.30 -5.29
N ALA A 44 1.50 6.50 -6.08
CA ALA A 44 1.14 6.21 -7.46
C ALA A 44 -0.19 5.46 -7.58
N ALA A 45 -0.47 4.48 -6.70
CA ALA A 45 -1.76 3.81 -6.65
C ALA A 45 -2.89 4.77 -6.27
N ARG A 46 -2.66 5.62 -5.26
CA ARG A 46 -3.60 6.66 -4.82
C ARG A 46 -3.93 7.64 -5.93
N GLU A 47 -2.93 8.11 -6.66
CA GLU A 47 -3.12 9.04 -7.78
C GLU A 47 -3.93 8.41 -8.91
N ALA A 48 -3.67 7.16 -9.25
CA ALA A 48 -4.42 6.45 -10.29
C ALA A 48 -5.91 6.28 -9.91
N GLY A 49 -6.21 5.87 -8.67
CA GLY A 49 -7.58 5.78 -8.19
C GLY A 49 -8.28 7.15 -8.13
N ALA A 50 -7.59 8.17 -7.62
CA ALA A 50 -8.13 9.54 -7.60
C ALA A 50 -8.37 10.10 -9.02
N ALA A 51 -7.57 9.71 -10.00
CA ALA A 51 -7.79 10.09 -11.41
C ALA A 51 -9.05 9.43 -11.97
N PHE A 52 -9.27 8.16 -11.66
CA PHE A 52 -10.49 7.43 -12.03
C PHE A 52 -11.73 8.10 -11.46
N GLU A 53 -11.72 8.42 -10.17
CA GLU A 53 -12.82 9.11 -9.50
C GLU A 53 -13.10 10.51 -10.07
N ARG A 54 -12.05 11.26 -10.40
CA ARG A 54 -12.22 12.57 -11.03
C ARG A 54 -12.86 12.47 -12.42
N ALA A 55 -12.47 11.46 -13.20
CA ALA A 55 -13.05 11.22 -14.52
C ALA A 55 -14.55 10.85 -14.40
N LEU A 56 -14.91 9.97 -13.46
CA LEU A 56 -16.31 9.65 -13.16
C LEU A 56 -17.10 10.88 -12.72
N ALA A 57 -16.57 11.67 -11.80
CA ALA A 57 -17.21 12.87 -11.30
C ALA A 57 -17.44 13.94 -12.38
N ALA A 58 -16.54 14.00 -13.36
CA ALA A 58 -16.65 14.88 -14.52
C ALA A 58 -17.57 14.34 -15.63
N GLY A 59 -18.06 13.08 -15.52
CA GLY A 59 -18.80 12.42 -16.59
C GLY A 59 -17.92 12.03 -17.80
N ASP A 60 -16.60 12.09 -17.64
CA ASP A 60 -15.65 11.67 -18.67
C ASP A 60 -15.42 10.15 -18.59
N HIS A 61 -16.42 9.40 -19.03
CA HIS A 61 -16.38 7.94 -19.01
C HIS A 61 -15.30 7.37 -19.93
N ALA A 62 -14.92 8.10 -20.99
CA ALA A 62 -13.84 7.68 -21.86
C ALA A 62 -12.49 7.72 -21.14
N ALA A 63 -12.21 8.78 -20.38
CA ALA A 63 -11.03 8.88 -19.53
C ALA A 63 -11.06 7.84 -18.40
N ALA A 64 -12.21 7.64 -17.76
CA ALA A 64 -12.37 6.59 -16.74
C ALA A 64 -12.09 5.19 -17.31
N CYS A 65 -12.61 4.85 -18.47
CA CYS A 65 -12.34 3.58 -19.18
C CYS A 65 -10.85 3.38 -19.49
N ALA A 66 -10.12 4.45 -19.82
CA ALA A 66 -8.67 4.38 -20.04
C ALA A 66 -7.88 4.03 -18.76
N LEU A 67 -8.47 4.24 -17.59
CA LEU A 67 -7.89 3.92 -16.28
C LEU A 67 -8.30 2.53 -15.77
N LEU A 68 -9.29 1.88 -16.38
CA LEU A 68 -9.60 0.48 -16.09
C LEU A 68 -8.48 -0.46 -16.57
N ALA A 69 -8.33 -1.56 -15.87
CA ALA A 69 -7.49 -2.67 -16.34
C ALA A 69 -8.07 -3.26 -17.63
N PRO A 70 -7.22 -3.74 -18.55
CA PRO A 70 -7.72 -4.28 -19.83
C PRO A 70 -8.80 -5.36 -19.67
N VAL A 71 -8.60 -6.30 -18.74
CA VAL A 71 -9.57 -7.37 -18.48
C VAL A 71 -10.89 -6.82 -17.94
N THR A 72 -10.85 -5.83 -17.05
CA THR A 72 -12.05 -5.20 -16.49
C THR A 72 -12.84 -4.45 -17.56
N ARG A 73 -12.13 -3.71 -18.40
CA ARG A 73 -12.73 -3.03 -19.54
C ARG A 73 -13.41 -3.99 -20.50
N THR A 74 -12.69 -5.04 -20.94
CA THR A 74 -13.23 -6.05 -21.87
C THR A 74 -14.48 -6.71 -21.28
N ARG A 75 -14.41 -7.11 -20.00
CA ARG A 75 -15.55 -7.75 -19.33
C ARG A 75 -16.77 -6.84 -19.25
N LEU A 76 -16.59 -5.57 -18.92
CA LEU A 76 -17.66 -4.59 -18.91
C LEU A 76 -18.30 -4.43 -20.30
N GLU A 77 -17.47 -4.32 -21.36
CA GLU A 77 -17.94 -4.22 -22.75
C GLU A 77 -18.72 -5.46 -23.19
N GLU A 78 -18.27 -6.66 -22.78
CA GLU A 78 -18.93 -7.93 -23.07
C GLU A 78 -20.27 -8.10 -22.32
N GLN A 79 -20.30 -7.71 -21.02
CA GLN A 79 -21.51 -7.82 -20.21
C GLN A 79 -22.61 -6.86 -20.65
N GLU A 80 -22.24 -5.66 -21.02
CA GLU A 80 -23.18 -4.60 -21.41
C GLU A 80 -23.44 -4.57 -22.94
N GLU A 81 -22.71 -5.38 -23.72
CA GLU A 81 -22.75 -5.41 -25.19
C GLU A 81 -22.57 -4.01 -25.81
N ARG A 82 -21.78 -3.16 -25.21
CA ARG A 82 -21.60 -1.74 -25.55
C ARG A 82 -20.15 -1.28 -25.36
N PRO A 83 -19.71 -0.22 -26.06
CA PRO A 83 -18.41 0.38 -25.82
C PRO A 83 -18.27 0.84 -24.36
N CYS A 84 -17.07 0.67 -23.79
CA CYS A 84 -16.77 0.90 -22.37
C CYS A 84 -17.33 2.22 -21.83
N ALA A 85 -17.15 3.33 -22.55
CA ALA A 85 -17.61 4.64 -22.05
C ALA A 85 -19.14 4.71 -21.87
N ALA A 86 -19.89 4.08 -22.76
CA ALA A 86 -21.35 3.99 -22.65
C ALA A 86 -21.74 3.00 -21.54
N ALA A 87 -21.10 1.83 -21.52
CA ALA A 87 -21.33 0.82 -20.50
C ALA A 87 -21.05 1.37 -19.08
N LEU A 88 -19.90 2.04 -18.90
CA LEU A 88 -19.50 2.60 -17.60
C LEU A 88 -20.42 3.73 -17.15
N GLY A 89 -20.94 4.53 -18.10
CA GLY A 89 -21.85 5.63 -17.80
C GLY A 89 -23.21 5.17 -17.26
N ASP A 90 -23.63 3.94 -17.58
CA ASP A 90 -24.88 3.35 -17.10
C ASP A 90 -24.70 2.56 -15.79
N GLN A 91 -23.45 2.36 -15.32
CA GLN A 91 -23.22 1.72 -14.03
C GLN A 91 -23.55 2.70 -12.88
N ASP A 92 -24.27 2.19 -11.90
CA ASP A 92 -24.58 2.96 -10.68
C ASP A 92 -23.36 2.95 -9.73
N LEU A 93 -22.28 3.61 -10.17
CA LEU A 93 -21.08 3.74 -9.38
C LEU A 93 -21.22 4.88 -8.37
N PRO A 94 -20.86 4.64 -7.09
CA PRO A 94 -20.85 5.70 -6.10
C PRO A 94 -19.82 6.77 -6.48
N ARG A 95 -20.08 8.02 -6.15
CA ARG A 95 -19.05 9.06 -6.19
C ARG A 95 -18.12 8.83 -5.01
N GLY A 96 -16.98 8.21 -5.25
CA GLY A 96 -16.09 7.71 -4.19
C GLY A 96 -15.60 8.78 -3.22
N GLY A 97 -15.37 9.99 -3.68
CA GLY A 97 -14.91 11.11 -2.86
C GLY A 97 -13.41 11.04 -2.57
N ALA A 98 -13.01 11.54 -1.39
CA ALA A 98 -11.60 11.60 -1.01
C ALA A 98 -11.04 10.22 -0.66
N VAL A 99 -9.81 9.93 -1.11
CA VAL A 99 -9.06 8.72 -0.68
C VAL A 99 -8.49 8.95 0.71
N HIS A 100 -8.91 8.16 1.68
CA HIS A 100 -8.43 8.22 3.07
C HIS A 100 -7.61 7.00 3.52
N GLY A 101 -7.56 5.92 2.71
CA GLY A 101 -6.74 4.74 2.96
C GLY A 101 -6.15 4.19 1.68
N THR A 102 -4.87 3.80 1.70
CA THR A 102 -4.18 3.15 0.58
C THR A 102 -3.30 2.05 1.12
N GLU A 103 -3.58 0.83 0.73
CA GLU A 103 -2.80 -0.35 1.08
C GLU A 103 -2.24 -0.97 -0.19
N VAL A 104 -0.94 -1.28 -0.21
CA VAL A 104 -0.27 -1.87 -1.37
C VAL A 104 0.42 -3.16 -0.97
N TYR A 105 0.05 -4.25 -1.63
CA TYR A 105 0.62 -5.58 -1.45
C TYR A 105 1.13 -6.11 -2.80
N GLY A 106 2.43 -6.23 -2.95
CA GLY A 106 3.02 -6.65 -4.21
C GLY A 106 2.56 -5.76 -5.38
N ARG A 107 1.83 -6.31 -6.32
CA ARG A 107 1.28 -5.61 -7.48
C ARG A 107 -0.20 -5.24 -7.35
N GLN A 108 -0.77 -5.38 -6.18
CA GLN A 108 -2.17 -5.06 -5.87
C GLN A 108 -2.24 -3.87 -4.94
N ALA A 109 -3.29 -3.08 -5.06
CA ALA A 109 -3.61 -2.00 -4.14
C ALA A 109 -5.10 -2.00 -3.84
N LEU A 110 -5.41 -1.64 -2.58
CA LEU A 110 -6.76 -1.36 -2.12
C LEU A 110 -6.79 0.11 -1.69
N LEU A 111 -7.74 0.86 -2.23
CA LEU A 111 -8.00 2.24 -1.86
C LEU A 111 -9.36 2.34 -1.19
N ARG A 112 -9.37 2.91 0.02
CA ARG A 112 -10.62 3.27 0.69
C ARG A 112 -10.93 4.73 0.45
N LEU A 113 -12.08 5.00 -0.11
CA LEU A 113 -12.62 6.33 -0.34
C LEU A 113 -13.79 6.59 0.62
N THR A 114 -14.31 7.79 0.63
CA THR A 114 -15.43 8.15 1.52
C THR A 114 -16.67 7.29 1.26
N ALA A 115 -16.96 6.97 0.01
CA ALA A 115 -18.18 6.25 -0.40
C ALA A 115 -17.90 5.05 -1.32
N ASP A 116 -16.63 4.70 -1.55
CA ASP A 116 -16.28 3.56 -2.40
C ASP A 116 -15.00 2.86 -1.90
N THR A 117 -14.79 1.66 -2.38
CA THR A 117 -13.51 0.94 -2.29
C THR A 117 -13.08 0.52 -3.69
N LEU A 118 -11.88 0.90 -4.08
CA LEU A 118 -11.29 0.53 -5.35
C LEU A 118 -10.19 -0.53 -5.16
N PHE A 119 -10.15 -1.49 -6.05
CA PHE A 119 -9.01 -2.39 -6.20
C PHE A 119 -8.23 -2.03 -7.46
N LEU A 120 -6.92 -1.98 -7.34
CA LEU A 120 -6.02 -1.67 -8.44
C LEU A 120 -4.94 -2.73 -8.59
N SER A 121 -4.47 -2.90 -9.83
CA SER A 121 -3.29 -3.71 -10.13
C SER A 121 -2.27 -2.90 -10.89
N GLN A 122 -0.98 -3.24 -10.69
CA GLN A 122 0.11 -2.58 -11.38
C GLN A 122 0.44 -3.29 -12.69
N PHE A 123 0.34 -2.57 -13.79
CA PHE A 123 0.71 -2.97 -15.15
C PHE A 123 2.00 -2.27 -15.60
N ARG A 124 2.50 -2.56 -16.80
CA ARG A 124 3.66 -1.86 -17.38
C ARG A 124 3.39 -0.36 -17.56
N GLY A 125 2.15 0.02 -17.85
CA GLY A 125 1.72 1.41 -18.02
C GLY A 125 1.23 2.10 -16.73
N GLY A 126 1.51 1.54 -15.55
CA GLY A 126 1.11 2.10 -14.26
C GLY A 126 -0.02 1.32 -13.59
N TRP A 127 -0.61 1.93 -12.58
CA TRP A 127 -1.74 1.36 -11.86
C TRP A 127 -3.03 1.50 -12.66
N LYS A 128 -3.84 0.44 -12.66
CA LYS A 128 -5.16 0.39 -13.31
C LYS A 128 -6.20 -0.14 -12.33
N VAL A 129 -7.42 0.37 -12.42
CA VAL A 129 -8.55 -0.09 -11.62
C VAL A 129 -9.03 -1.45 -12.12
N VAL A 130 -9.06 -2.45 -11.26
CA VAL A 130 -9.55 -3.80 -11.56
C VAL A 130 -10.95 -4.03 -11.02
N ALA A 131 -11.36 -3.27 -9.98
CA ALA A 131 -12.73 -3.29 -9.48
C ALA A 131 -13.09 -1.94 -8.85
N ALA A 132 -14.36 -1.54 -8.99
CA ALA A 132 -14.94 -0.30 -8.49
C ALA A 132 -16.39 -0.51 -8.04
N GLY A 133 -16.90 0.39 -7.19
CA GLY A 133 -18.21 0.23 -6.56
C GLY A 133 -18.22 -0.97 -5.61
N CYS A 134 -17.15 -1.13 -4.82
CA CYS A 134 -16.94 -2.30 -4.01
C CYS A 134 -17.42 -2.11 -2.57
N GLU A 135 -18.40 -2.92 -2.18
CA GLU A 135 -18.95 -2.96 -0.83
C GLU A 135 -18.35 -4.12 -0.02
N PRO A 136 -17.86 -3.86 1.20
CA PRO A 136 -17.40 -4.93 2.08
C PRO A 136 -18.59 -5.80 2.53
N ARG A 137 -18.35 -7.11 2.66
CA ARG A 137 -19.33 -8.04 3.21
C ARG A 137 -18.71 -8.83 4.37
N PRO A 138 -19.43 -9.01 5.50
CA PRO A 138 -18.93 -9.81 6.60
C PRO A 138 -18.60 -11.24 6.13
N ASP A 139 -17.37 -11.70 6.39
CA ASP A 139 -16.86 -13.05 6.12
C ASP A 139 -16.94 -13.50 4.64
N LEU A 140 -17.14 -12.56 3.72
CA LEU A 140 -17.23 -12.80 2.27
C LEU A 140 -16.32 -11.83 1.51
N PRO A 141 -15.91 -12.18 0.27
CA PRO A 141 -15.25 -11.23 -0.63
C PRO A 141 -16.11 -9.97 -0.86
N TYR A 142 -15.48 -8.87 -1.17
CA TYR A 142 -16.17 -7.66 -1.62
C TYR A 142 -17.12 -7.97 -2.76
N ARG A 143 -18.24 -7.23 -2.81
CA ARG A 143 -19.13 -7.21 -3.97
C ARG A 143 -18.87 -5.92 -4.71
N CYS A 144 -18.49 -6.02 -5.97
CA CYS A 144 -18.18 -4.85 -6.79
C CYS A 144 -19.19 -4.70 -7.93
N THR A 145 -19.50 -3.45 -8.30
CA THR A 145 -20.36 -3.13 -9.44
C THR A 145 -19.63 -3.36 -10.75
N VAL A 146 -18.38 -2.95 -10.82
CA VAL A 146 -17.48 -3.18 -11.97
C VAL A 146 -16.30 -4.00 -11.47
N GLU A 147 -16.05 -5.14 -12.11
CA GLU A 147 -14.92 -6.02 -11.77
C GLU A 147 -14.43 -6.81 -12.97
N GLY A 148 -13.12 -7.08 -12.99
CA GLY A 148 -12.45 -7.83 -14.06
C GLY A 148 -12.08 -9.26 -13.70
N ALA A 149 -12.68 -9.84 -12.67
CA ALA A 149 -12.32 -11.08 -12.00
C ALA A 149 -11.60 -12.12 -12.79
#